data_5b36d912d92caa5e488eeca861a4c7fa
#
_entry.id   5b36d912d92caa5e488eeca861a4c7fa
#
_cell.length_a   1.000
_cell.length_b   1.000
_cell.length_c   1.000
_cell.angle_alpha   90.00
_cell.angle_beta   90.00
_cell.angle_gamma   90.00
#
_symmetry.space_group_name_H-M   'P 1'
#
loop_
_entity.id
_entity.type
_entity.pdbx_description
1 polymer ?
#
loop_
_entity_poly.entity_id
_entity_poly.type
_entity_poly.pdbx_seq_one_letter_code
_entity_poly.pdbx_strand_id
1 'polypeptide(L)'
;MTFDKDMEFLLSKFSHEIRNPLTSLYSTFQLIEMQHPEVKEFKHWSSLSYDIEYMKQLLDEFSTFSKSERLNLTTIELSSFLKHLSLSFASSIAQTEVEYTSEIDLYNVQITGDKTKLQEVFWNLLKNAFEASKPDNRVRLTAKPMDKHVVITISDTGCGISKEHLPTIFEPFVTYKEGGTGLGLAICKQIIEAHEGTIAVESEFGVGTTFYVTLKTE
;
A
#
# COMPACT_ATOMS: atom_id res chain seq x y z
N MET A 1 -8.39 -3.13 17.28
CA MET A 1 -8.89 -1.98 18.06
C MET A 1 -10.02 -1.38 17.24
N THR A 2 -11.27 -1.75 17.54
CA THR A 2 -12.45 -1.20 16.85
C THR A 2 -12.62 0.23 17.33
N PHE A 3 -12.39 1.19 16.44
CA PHE A 3 -12.75 2.59 16.73
C PHE A 3 -14.27 2.67 16.91
N ASP A 4 -14.71 3.33 17.97
CA ASP A 4 -16.12 3.67 18.17
C ASP A 4 -16.61 4.47 16.94
N LYS A 5 -17.84 4.23 16.46
CA LYS A 5 -18.41 4.91 15.27
C LYS A 5 -18.33 6.44 15.36
N ASP A 6 -18.40 6.98 16.58
CA ASP A 6 -18.25 8.42 16.81
C ASP A 6 -16.81 8.90 16.55
N MET A 7 -15.81 8.08 16.89
CA MET A 7 -14.41 8.37 16.61
C MET A 7 -14.12 8.33 15.10
N GLU A 8 -14.64 7.32 14.38
CA GLU A 8 -14.50 7.25 12.91
C GLU A 8 -15.13 8.47 12.23
N PHE A 9 -16.32 8.91 12.68
CA PHE A 9 -16.96 10.09 12.14
C PHE A 9 -16.13 11.35 12.38
N LEU A 10 -15.61 11.54 13.59
CA LEU A 10 -14.74 12.68 13.94
C LEU A 10 -13.46 12.67 13.11
N LEU A 11 -12.80 11.53 12.97
CA LEU A 11 -11.58 11.39 12.17
C LEU A 11 -11.83 11.66 10.69
N SER A 12 -12.95 11.18 10.14
CA SER A 12 -13.34 11.42 8.75
C SER A 12 -13.62 12.92 8.52
N LYS A 13 -14.36 13.57 9.42
CA LYS A 13 -14.66 15.00 9.35
C LYS A 13 -13.39 15.84 9.45
N PHE A 14 -12.53 15.52 10.41
CA PHE A 14 -11.23 16.19 10.60
C PHE A 14 -10.36 16.09 9.34
N SER A 15 -10.28 14.89 8.74
CA SER A 15 -9.53 14.70 7.49
C SER A 15 -10.07 15.57 6.36
N HIS A 16 -11.39 15.71 6.24
CA HIS A 16 -12.00 16.58 5.22
C HIS A 16 -11.73 18.06 5.48
N GLU A 17 -11.78 18.50 6.72
CA GLU A 17 -11.55 19.92 7.09
C GLU A 17 -10.08 20.33 6.89
N ILE A 18 -9.11 19.41 7.09
CA ILE A 18 -7.69 19.67 6.81
C ILE A 18 -7.39 19.54 5.31
N ARG A 19 -8.05 18.64 4.58
CA ARG A 19 -7.81 18.46 3.14
C ARG A 19 -8.07 19.74 2.36
N ASN A 20 -9.10 20.49 2.71
CA ASN A 20 -9.47 21.71 2.00
C ASN A 20 -8.35 22.77 2.01
N PRO A 21 -7.84 23.23 3.16
CA PRO A 21 -6.74 24.21 3.20
C PRO A 21 -5.45 23.65 2.62
N LEU A 22 -5.16 22.35 2.81
CA LEU A 22 -3.97 21.72 2.24
C LEU A 22 -4.03 21.67 0.71
N THR A 23 -5.19 21.35 0.13
CA THR A 23 -5.40 21.37 -1.33
C THR A 23 -5.22 22.80 -1.89
N SER A 24 -5.76 23.80 -1.19
CA SER A 24 -5.59 25.22 -1.58
C SER A 24 -4.10 25.62 -1.54
N LEU A 25 -3.40 25.25 -0.48
CA LEU A 25 -1.97 25.50 -0.31
C LEU A 25 -1.14 24.84 -1.43
N TYR A 26 -1.40 23.55 -1.71
CA TYR A 26 -0.74 22.82 -2.78
C TYR A 26 -0.99 23.44 -4.16
N SER A 27 -2.24 23.82 -4.45
CA SER A 27 -2.59 24.49 -5.71
C SER A 27 -1.90 25.84 -5.85
N THR A 28 -1.82 26.62 -4.78
CA THR A 28 -1.10 27.91 -4.76
C THR A 28 0.39 27.69 -4.98
N PHE A 29 0.96 26.68 -4.34
CA PHE A 29 2.37 26.30 -4.51
C PHE A 29 2.68 25.95 -5.97
N GLN A 30 1.84 25.11 -6.61
CA GLN A 30 1.99 24.75 -8.03
C GLN A 30 1.84 25.96 -8.96
N LEU A 31 0.93 26.90 -8.65
CA LEU A 31 0.76 28.15 -9.42
C LEU A 31 2.02 29.03 -9.33
N ILE A 32 2.62 29.13 -8.15
CA ILE A 32 3.88 29.87 -7.98
C ILE A 32 4.99 29.24 -8.83
N GLU A 33 5.16 27.91 -8.79
CA GLU A 33 6.17 27.21 -9.60
C GLU A 33 5.96 27.39 -11.11
N MET A 34 4.69 27.45 -11.54
CA MET A 34 4.34 27.64 -12.94
C MET A 34 4.60 29.09 -13.40
N GLN A 35 4.29 30.08 -12.55
CA GLN A 35 4.45 31.49 -12.87
C GLN A 35 5.89 31.99 -12.65
N HIS A 36 6.60 31.39 -11.74
CA HIS A 36 7.94 31.76 -11.29
C HIS A 36 8.86 30.53 -11.21
N PRO A 37 9.28 29.94 -12.35
CA PRO A 37 10.12 28.74 -12.35
C PRO A 37 11.43 28.88 -11.57
N GLU A 38 11.94 30.13 -11.43
CA GLU A 38 13.12 30.47 -10.66
C GLU A 38 13.04 30.17 -9.16
N VAL A 39 11.84 30.03 -8.61
CA VAL A 39 11.67 29.69 -7.17
C VAL A 39 12.24 28.31 -6.84
N LYS A 40 12.36 27.41 -7.83
CA LYS A 40 12.95 26.08 -7.65
C LYS A 40 14.43 26.14 -7.26
N GLU A 41 15.10 27.26 -7.54
CA GLU A 41 16.50 27.50 -7.17
C GLU A 41 16.64 28.04 -5.74
N PHE A 42 15.52 28.42 -5.09
CA PHE A 42 15.56 28.96 -3.74
C PHE A 42 15.90 27.85 -2.73
N LYS A 43 16.84 28.16 -1.85
CA LYS A 43 17.19 27.27 -0.74
C LYS A 43 15.90 26.93 0.03
N HIS A 44 15.68 25.67 0.30
CA HIS A 44 14.49 25.12 0.98
C HIS A 44 13.19 25.03 0.15
N TRP A 45 13.17 25.44 -1.13
CA TRP A 45 11.97 25.28 -1.94
C TRP A 45 11.61 23.80 -2.15
N SER A 46 12.62 22.98 -2.45
CA SER A 46 12.44 21.52 -2.57
C SER A 46 11.97 20.86 -1.28
N SER A 47 12.45 21.33 -0.12
CA SER A 47 12.00 20.84 1.18
C SER A 47 10.54 21.18 1.42
N LEU A 48 10.13 22.41 1.10
CA LEU A 48 8.73 22.86 1.23
C LEU A 48 7.80 22.02 0.31
N SER A 49 8.23 21.76 -0.94
CA SER A 49 7.49 20.90 -1.87
C SER A 49 7.30 19.49 -1.29
N TYR A 50 8.37 18.91 -0.78
CA TYR A 50 8.35 17.60 -0.15
C TYR A 50 7.41 17.56 1.06
N ASP A 51 7.48 18.56 1.95
CA ASP A 51 6.64 18.61 3.15
C ASP A 51 5.15 18.72 2.82
N ILE A 52 4.79 19.50 1.79
CA ILE A 52 3.40 19.63 1.33
C ILE A 52 2.89 18.31 0.73
N GLU A 53 3.69 17.64 -0.10
CA GLU A 53 3.34 16.34 -0.67
C GLU A 53 3.21 15.28 0.41
N TYR A 54 4.12 15.26 1.38
CA TYR A 54 4.08 14.33 2.51
C TYR A 54 2.82 14.53 3.37
N MET A 55 2.45 15.77 3.69
CA MET A 55 1.21 16.07 4.42
C MET A 55 -0.03 15.60 3.65
N LYS A 56 -0.06 15.80 2.34
CA LYS A 56 -1.15 15.32 1.48
C LYS A 56 -1.25 13.79 1.52
N GLN A 57 -0.13 13.09 1.36
CA GLN A 57 -0.08 11.63 1.41
C GLN A 57 -0.55 11.12 2.78
N LEU A 58 -0.05 11.68 3.88
CA LEU A 58 -0.50 11.35 5.24
C LEU A 58 -2.01 11.47 5.41
N LEU A 59 -2.59 12.55 4.90
CA LEU A 59 -4.02 12.81 5.04
C LEU A 59 -4.87 11.85 4.20
N ASP A 60 -4.40 11.49 3.00
CA ASP A 60 -5.06 10.54 2.12
C ASP A 60 -5.02 9.12 2.73
N GLU A 61 -3.87 8.68 3.21
CA GLU A 61 -3.72 7.39 3.88
C GLU A 61 -4.51 7.34 5.20
N PHE A 62 -4.51 8.41 5.98
CA PHE A 62 -5.31 8.49 7.20
C PHE A 62 -6.82 8.41 6.92
N SER A 63 -7.29 9.08 5.85
CA SER A 63 -8.68 8.98 5.40
C SER A 63 -9.03 7.56 4.95
N THR A 64 -8.10 6.87 4.30
CA THR A 64 -8.27 5.46 3.90
C THR A 64 -8.29 4.55 5.11
N PHE A 65 -7.36 4.73 6.04
CA PHE A 65 -7.28 3.98 7.29
C PHE A 65 -8.61 4.06 8.07
N SER A 66 -9.18 5.26 8.21
CA SER A 66 -10.46 5.45 8.91
C SER A 66 -11.69 4.80 8.23
N LYS A 67 -11.56 4.37 6.97
CA LYS A 67 -12.64 3.74 6.18
C LYS A 67 -12.31 2.34 5.70
N SER A 68 -11.19 1.79 6.09
CA SER A 68 -10.68 0.52 5.56
C SER A 68 -11.58 -0.67 5.87
N GLU A 69 -12.33 -0.64 6.98
CA GLU A 69 -13.25 -1.69 7.39
C GLU A 69 -14.59 -1.68 6.63
N ARG A 70 -14.93 -0.60 5.89
CA ARG A 70 -16.18 -0.50 5.12
C ARG A 70 -15.99 -1.09 3.73
N LEU A 71 -16.57 -2.25 3.47
CA LEU A 71 -16.43 -2.97 2.22
C LEU A 71 -17.66 -2.84 1.33
N ASN A 72 -17.42 -2.69 0.02
CA ASN A 72 -18.41 -2.87 -1.03
C ASN A 72 -18.18 -4.24 -1.70
N LEU A 73 -18.78 -5.28 -1.12
CA LEU A 73 -18.53 -6.66 -1.50
C LEU A 73 -19.14 -7.00 -2.86
N THR A 74 -18.36 -7.62 -3.73
CA THR A 74 -18.77 -8.16 -5.03
C THR A 74 -18.05 -9.48 -5.26
N THR A 75 -18.58 -10.33 -6.15
CA THR A 75 -17.84 -11.52 -6.60
C THR A 75 -16.70 -11.11 -7.52
N ILE A 76 -15.50 -11.57 -7.22
CA ILE A 76 -14.26 -11.28 -7.94
C ILE A 76 -13.69 -12.57 -8.51
N GLU A 77 -13.49 -12.65 -9.84
CA GLU A 77 -12.67 -13.69 -10.46
C GLU A 77 -11.20 -13.34 -10.22
N LEU A 78 -10.59 -14.09 -9.29
CA LEU A 78 -9.33 -13.72 -8.68
C LEU A 78 -8.14 -13.81 -9.65
N SER A 79 -8.17 -14.79 -10.58
CA SER A 79 -7.09 -14.94 -11.57
C SER A 79 -6.99 -13.73 -12.49
N SER A 80 -8.10 -13.27 -13.06
CA SER A 80 -8.13 -12.07 -13.90
C SER A 80 -7.76 -10.82 -13.13
N PHE A 81 -8.26 -10.70 -11.90
CA PHE A 81 -7.95 -9.56 -11.03
C PHE A 81 -6.45 -9.44 -10.78
N LEU A 82 -5.80 -10.52 -10.34
CA LEU A 82 -4.37 -10.53 -10.03
C LEU A 82 -3.50 -10.37 -11.30
N LYS A 83 -3.92 -10.95 -12.45
CA LYS A 83 -3.22 -10.75 -13.72
C LYS A 83 -3.22 -9.28 -14.18
N HIS A 84 -4.37 -8.59 -14.07
CA HIS A 84 -4.44 -7.17 -14.40
C HIS A 84 -3.57 -6.32 -13.47
N LEU A 85 -3.63 -6.59 -12.17
CA LEU A 85 -2.77 -5.92 -11.18
C LEU A 85 -1.29 -6.13 -11.49
N SER A 86 -0.89 -7.38 -11.75
CA SER A 86 0.48 -7.76 -12.09
C SER A 86 1.00 -7.04 -13.33
N LEU A 87 0.19 -6.98 -14.40
CA LEU A 87 0.54 -6.26 -15.65
C LEU A 87 0.70 -4.75 -15.40
N SER A 88 -0.19 -4.16 -14.62
CA SER A 88 -0.12 -2.74 -14.26
C SER A 88 1.15 -2.44 -13.46
N PHE A 89 1.47 -3.30 -12.49
CA PHE A 89 2.68 -3.15 -11.70
C PHE A 89 3.95 -3.33 -12.54
N ALA A 90 4.02 -4.38 -13.37
CA ALA A 90 5.15 -4.60 -14.29
C ALA A 90 5.40 -3.38 -15.19
N SER A 91 4.32 -2.76 -15.70
CA SER A 91 4.42 -1.55 -16.53
C SER A 91 4.98 -0.36 -15.74
N SER A 92 4.63 -0.23 -14.46
CA SER A 92 5.09 0.89 -13.62
C SER A 92 6.59 0.85 -13.32
N ILE A 93 7.19 -0.35 -13.30
CA ILE A 93 8.61 -0.55 -12.99
C ILE A 93 9.46 -0.92 -14.23
N ALA A 94 8.89 -0.88 -15.44
CA ALA A 94 9.54 -1.35 -16.67
C ALA A 94 10.87 -0.64 -17.02
N GLN A 95 11.11 0.55 -16.48
CA GLN A 95 12.34 1.32 -16.70
C GLN A 95 13.36 1.17 -15.56
N THR A 96 13.14 0.24 -14.66
CA THR A 96 14.04 -0.04 -13.53
C THR A 96 14.81 -1.34 -13.73
N GLU A 97 15.86 -1.55 -12.94
CA GLU A 97 16.69 -2.77 -12.97
C GLU A 97 16.19 -3.84 -11.98
N VAL A 98 14.99 -3.67 -11.43
CA VAL A 98 14.38 -4.68 -10.54
C VAL A 98 13.64 -5.71 -11.38
N GLU A 99 13.97 -6.99 -11.22
CA GLU A 99 13.29 -8.08 -11.90
C GLU A 99 11.92 -8.34 -11.24
N TYR A 100 10.86 -8.33 -12.05
CA TYR A 100 9.52 -8.68 -11.58
C TYR A 100 8.99 -9.94 -12.27
N THR A 101 8.45 -10.86 -11.47
CA THR A 101 7.81 -12.08 -11.97
C THR A 101 6.47 -12.33 -11.30
N SER A 102 5.53 -12.93 -12.04
CA SER A 102 4.26 -13.37 -11.45
C SER A 102 3.88 -14.78 -11.89
N GLU A 103 3.40 -15.58 -10.94
CA GLU A 103 2.90 -16.95 -11.14
C GLU A 103 1.54 -17.09 -10.47
N ILE A 104 0.48 -17.05 -11.28
CA ILE A 104 -0.90 -17.07 -10.82
C ILE A 104 -1.50 -18.40 -11.27
N ASP A 105 -1.45 -19.39 -10.38
CA ASP A 105 -1.95 -20.74 -10.59
C ASP A 105 -3.36 -20.90 -9.98
N LEU A 106 -4.31 -20.17 -10.58
CA LEU A 106 -5.71 -20.15 -10.16
C LEU A 106 -6.61 -20.48 -11.34
N TYR A 107 -7.46 -21.49 -11.16
CA TYR A 107 -8.48 -21.87 -12.15
C TYR A 107 -9.87 -21.72 -11.55
N ASN A 108 -10.70 -20.83 -12.13
CA ASN A 108 -12.07 -20.54 -11.69
C ASN A 108 -12.22 -20.24 -10.19
N VAL A 109 -11.22 -19.60 -9.57
CA VAL A 109 -11.28 -19.21 -8.17
C VAL A 109 -12.01 -17.88 -8.06
N GLN A 110 -13.11 -17.89 -7.32
CA GLN A 110 -13.90 -16.72 -6.99
C GLN A 110 -13.84 -16.42 -5.49
N ILE A 111 -13.84 -15.15 -5.16
CA ILE A 111 -13.93 -14.65 -3.79
C ILE A 111 -15.00 -13.57 -3.72
N THR A 112 -15.64 -13.44 -2.57
CA THR A 112 -16.47 -12.27 -2.24
C THR A 112 -15.60 -11.22 -1.59
N GLY A 113 -15.48 -10.03 -2.20
CA GLY A 113 -14.60 -8.97 -1.71
C GLY A 113 -14.84 -7.60 -2.33
N ASP A 114 -14.19 -6.61 -1.75
CA ASP A 114 -14.12 -5.25 -2.32
C ASP A 114 -12.89 -5.16 -3.24
N LYS A 115 -13.16 -5.14 -4.55
CA LYS A 115 -12.11 -5.14 -5.58
C LYS A 115 -11.15 -3.96 -5.44
N THR A 116 -11.66 -2.78 -5.11
CA THR A 116 -10.84 -1.56 -5.00
C THR A 116 -9.91 -1.64 -3.79
N LYS A 117 -10.43 -2.09 -2.66
CA LYS A 117 -9.63 -2.25 -1.44
C LYS A 117 -8.61 -3.37 -1.54
N LEU A 118 -8.96 -4.50 -2.16
CA LEU A 118 -7.98 -5.56 -2.42
C LEU A 118 -6.89 -5.11 -3.40
N GLN A 119 -7.24 -4.29 -4.42
CA GLN A 119 -6.25 -3.69 -5.30
C GLN A 119 -5.29 -2.78 -4.53
N GLU A 120 -5.80 -1.98 -3.59
CA GLU A 120 -5.00 -1.12 -2.72
C GLU A 120 -4.02 -1.94 -1.87
N VAL A 121 -4.48 -3.04 -1.25
CA VAL A 121 -3.62 -3.94 -0.47
C VAL A 121 -2.46 -4.49 -1.31
N PHE A 122 -2.78 -5.14 -2.43
CA PHE A 122 -1.74 -5.79 -3.22
C PHE A 122 -0.79 -4.79 -3.89
N TRP A 123 -1.30 -3.62 -4.29
CA TRP A 123 -0.47 -2.54 -4.80
C TRP A 123 0.51 -2.03 -3.74
N ASN A 124 0.04 -1.83 -2.51
CA ASN A 124 0.86 -1.39 -1.39
C ASN A 124 1.96 -2.41 -1.04
N LEU A 125 1.62 -3.70 -0.99
CA LEU A 125 2.60 -4.76 -0.74
C LEU A 125 3.64 -4.85 -1.86
N LEU A 126 3.24 -4.77 -3.14
CA LEU A 126 4.14 -4.75 -4.30
C LEU A 126 5.04 -3.51 -4.29
N LYS A 127 4.48 -2.34 -3.97
CA LYS A 127 5.25 -1.10 -3.82
C LYS A 127 6.29 -1.22 -2.70
N ASN A 128 5.91 -1.79 -1.55
CA ASN A 128 6.84 -2.01 -0.45
C ASN A 128 7.98 -2.96 -0.82
N ALA A 129 7.69 -4.04 -1.55
CA ALA A 129 8.69 -4.97 -2.06
C ALA A 129 9.65 -4.29 -3.05
N PHE A 130 9.13 -3.45 -3.93
CA PHE A 130 9.92 -2.69 -4.88
C PHE A 130 10.82 -1.66 -4.19
N GLU A 131 10.29 -0.88 -3.25
CA GLU A 131 11.05 0.14 -2.51
C GLU A 131 12.15 -0.45 -1.62
N ALA A 132 11.97 -1.71 -1.15
CA ALA A 132 13.00 -2.45 -0.42
C ALA A 132 14.09 -3.00 -1.34
N SER A 133 13.85 -3.02 -2.66
CA SER A 133 14.72 -3.63 -3.65
C SER A 133 15.73 -2.64 -4.24
N LYS A 134 16.89 -3.15 -4.62
CA LYS A 134 17.96 -2.44 -5.37
C LYS A 134 18.03 -3.04 -6.78
N PRO A 135 18.82 -2.46 -7.70
CA PRO A 135 19.18 -3.13 -8.95
C PRO A 135 19.57 -4.60 -8.73
N ASP A 136 19.17 -5.47 -9.67
CA ASP A 136 19.36 -6.93 -9.62
C ASP A 136 18.53 -7.69 -8.54
N ASN A 137 17.76 -6.99 -7.71
CA ASN A 137 16.80 -7.65 -6.82
C ASN A 137 15.56 -8.12 -7.59
N ARG A 138 14.83 -9.05 -6.96
CA ARG A 138 13.62 -9.65 -7.51
C ARG A 138 12.42 -9.33 -6.66
N VAL A 139 11.30 -9.05 -7.33
CA VAL A 139 9.98 -9.00 -6.72
C VAL A 139 9.12 -10.06 -7.40
N ARG A 140 8.46 -10.89 -6.61
CA ARG A 140 7.63 -11.99 -7.11
C ARG A 140 6.25 -11.96 -6.49
N LEU A 141 5.21 -12.07 -7.35
CA LEU A 141 3.84 -12.31 -6.95
C LEU A 141 3.48 -13.75 -7.28
N THR A 142 2.97 -14.51 -6.30
CA THR A 142 2.39 -15.83 -6.56
C THR A 142 1.00 -15.93 -6.00
N ALA A 143 0.14 -16.77 -6.59
CA ALA A 143 -1.17 -17.07 -6.06
C ALA A 143 -1.50 -18.55 -6.29
N LYS A 144 -1.83 -19.29 -5.20
CA LYS A 144 -2.12 -20.72 -5.23
C LYS A 144 -3.36 -21.04 -4.41
N PRO A 145 -4.20 -21.97 -4.87
CA PRO A 145 -5.34 -22.43 -4.09
C PRO A 145 -4.84 -23.32 -2.92
N MET A 146 -5.54 -23.24 -1.79
CA MET A 146 -5.26 -24.02 -0.60
C MET A 146 -6.59 -24.38 0.09
N ASP A 147 -7.13 -25.55 -0.21
CA ASP A 147 -8.47 -26.00 0.24
C ASP A 147 -9.57 -24.97 -0.08
N LYS A 148 -10.18 -24.40 0.96
CA LYS A 148 -11.22 -23.37 0.90
C LYS A 148 -10.67 -21.93 0.93
N HIS A 149 -9.39 -21.79 0.68
CA HIS A 149 -8.70 -20.50 0.70
C HIS A 149 -7.80 -20.37 -0.53
N VAL A 150 -7.35 -19.18 -0.76
CA VAL A 150 -6.27 -18.87 -1.68
C VAL A 150 -5.16 -18.16 -0.90
N VAL A 151 -3.93 -18.54 -1.17
CA VAL A 151 -2.75 -17.85 -0.62
C VAL A 151 -2.10 -17.04 -1.73
N ILE A 152 -2.06 -15.71 -1.54
CA ILE A 152 -1.35 -14.78 -2.39
C ILE A 152 -0.07 -14.38 -1.68
N THR A 153 1.07 -14.55 -2.35
CA THR A 153 2.38 -14.29 -1.78
C THR A 153 3.09 -13.20 -2.57
N ILE A 154 3.62 -12.21 -1.87
CA ILE A 154 4.48 -11.17 -2.45
C ILE A 154 5.83 -11.24 -1.74
N SER A 155 6.87 -11.54 -2.50
CA SER A 155 8.24 -11.69 -1.98
C SER A 155 9.22 -10.78 -2.72
N ASP A 156 10.21 -10.30 -1.99
CA ASP A 156 11.34 -9.56 -2.50
C ASP A 156 12.67 -10.13 -1.99
N THR A 157 13.75 -9.84 -2.70
CA THR A 157 15.12 -10.11 -2.27
C THR A 157 15.85 -8.83 -1.87
N GLY A 158 15.11 -7.89 -1.29
CA GLY A 158 15.59 -6.58 -0.89
C GLY A 158 16.31 -6.56 0.45
N CYS A 159 16.27 -5.42 1.13
CA CYS A 159 16.98 -5.22 2.38
C CYS A 159 16.44 -6.04 3.57
N GLY A 160 15.22 -6.58 3.46
CA GLY A 160 14.57 -7.30 4.55
C GLY A 160 14.22 -6.40 5.74
N ILE A 161 13.64 -7.03 6.78
CA ILE A 161 13.19 -6.37 8.02
C ILE A 161 13.90 -7.02 9.20
N SER A 162 14.40 -6.21 10.13
CA SER A 162 15.04 -6.74 11.33
C SER A 162 14.01 -7.43 12.24
N LYS A 163 14.45 -8.45 12.99
CA LYS A 163 13.59 -9.18 13.92
C LYS A 163 12.94 -8.29 14.99
N GLU A 164 13.59 -7.20 15.37
CA GLU A 164 13.10 -6.23 16.35
C GLU A 164 11.89 -5.44 15.81
N HIS A 165 11.84 -5.19 14.50
CA HIS A 165 10.79 -4.44 13.86
C HIS A 165 9.56 -5.27 13.49
N LEU A 166 9.74 -6.57 13.18
CA LEU A 166 8.67 -7.46 12.72
C LEU A 166 7.39 -7.42 13.57
N PRO A 167 7.45 -7.37 14.92
CA PRO A 167 6.24 -7.35 15.74
C PRO A 167 5.36 -6.13 15.54
N THR A 168 5.93 -5.01 15.10
CA THR A 168 5.26 -3.69 15.07
C THR A 168 5.00 -3.15 13.65
N ILE A 169 5.41 -3.83 12.59
CA ILE A 169 5.27 -3.31 11.21
C ILE A 169 3.82 -3.09 10.76
N PHE A 170 2.85 -3.73 11.43
CA PHE A 170 1.42 -3.56 11.16
C PHE A 170 0.75 -2.56 12.11
N GLU A 171 1.49 -1.97 13.04
CA GLU A 171 0.97 -0.93 13.93
C GLU A 171 0.86 0.40 13.19
N PRO A 172 -0.27 1.13 13.34
CA PRO A 172 -0.43 2.44 12.70
C PRO A 172 0.66 3.42 13.11
N PHE A 173 1.12 4.23 12.15
CA PHE A 173 2.17 5.24 12.32
C PHE A 173 3.56 4.71 12.67
N VAL A 174 3.76 3.39 12.64
CA VAL A 174 5.09 2.79 12.79
C VAL A 174 5.73 2.65 11.41
N THR A 175 6.88 3.30 11.24
CA THR A 175 7.67 3.23 10.00
C THR A 175 9.16 3.18 10.30
N TYR A 176 9.88 2.42 9.51
CA TYR A 176 11.34 2.29 9.54
C TYR A 176 11.96 2.76 8.21
N LYS A 177 11.12 3.34 7.33
CA LYS A 177 11.53 3.95 6.06
C LYS A 177 11.55 5.47 6.20
N GLU A 178 12.56 6.10 5.65
CA GLU A 178 12.59 7.57 5.52
C GLU A 178 11.43 8.04 4.63
N GLY A 179 10.68 9.03 5.08
CA GLY A 179 9.50 9.53 4.38
C GLY A 179 8.28 8.59 4.36
N GLY A 180 8.33 7.47 5.09
CA GLY A 180 7.18 6.58 5.24
C GLY A 180 6.16 7.12 6.23
N THR A 181 4.87 6.94 5.96
CA THR A 181 3.77 7.37 6.83
C THR A 181 3.48 6.40 7.97
N GLY A 182 3.88 5.12 7.81
CA GLY A 182 3.57 4.05 8.74
C GLY A 182 2.11 3.59 8.72
N LEU A 183 1.31 4.02 7.74
CA LEU A 183 -0.10 3.62 7.62
C LEU A 183 -0.33 2.49 6.62
N GLY A 184 0.52 2.35 5.61
CA GLY A 184 0.28 1.44 4.50
C GLY A 184 0.06 -0.02 4.91
N LEU A 185 0.94 -0.60 5.76
CA LEU A 185 0.78 -1.98 6.22
C LEU A 185 -0.39 -2.13 7.21
N ALA A 186 -0.65 -1.12 8.03
CA ALA A 186 -1.81 -1.11 8.93
C ALA A 186 -3.13 -1.12 8.14
N ILE A 187 -3.22 -0.35 7.05
CA ILE A 187 -4.35 -0.35 6.11
C ILE A 187 -4.50 -1.73 5.47
N CYS A 188 -3.40 -2.33 4.99
CA CYS A 188 -3.43 -3.69 4.42
C CYS A 188 -4.03 -4.69 5.40
N LYS A 189 -3.57 -4.67 6.66
CA LYS A 189 -4.06 -5.57 7.71
C LYS A 189 -5.55 -5.38 7.96
N GLN A 190 -6.02 -4.14 8.15
CA GLN A 190 -7.44 -3.86 8.38
C GLN A 190 -8.33 -4.30 7.22
N ILE A 191 -7.92 -4.02 5.97
CA ILE A 191 -8.69 -4.43 4.80
C ILE A 191 -8.76 -5.96 4.72
N ILE A 192 -7.66 -6.68 4.92
CA ILE A 192 -7.64 -8.14 4.86
C ILE A 192 -8.45 -8.76 6.00
N GLU A 193 -8.36 -8.24 7.22
CA GLU A 193 -9.17 -8.67 8.36
C GLU A 193 -10.67 -8.41 8.13
N ALA A 194 -11.03 -7.27 7.52
CA ALA A 194 -12.40 -6.97 7.13
C ALA A 194 -12.96 -7.93 6.05
N HIS A 195 -12.08 -8.55 5.23
CA HIS A 195 -12.42 -9.61 4.29
C HIS A 195 -12.38 -11.01 4.93
N GLU A 196 -12.35 -11.12 6.25
CA GLU A 196 -12.20 -12.40 6.98
C GLU A 196 -10.94 -13.18 6.59
N GLY A 197 -9.93 -12.50 6.05
CA GLY A 197 -8.64 -13.03 5.65
C GLY A 197 -7.56 -12.87 6.72
N THR A 198 -6.36 -13.31 6.38
CA THR A 198 -5.17 -13.11 7.23
C THR A 198 -4.01 -12.57 6.41
N ILE A 199 -3.18 -11.74 7.04
CA ILE A 199 -1.91 -11.29 6.48
C ILE A 199 -0.78 -11.65 7.45
N ALA A 200 0.28 -12.25 6.91
CA ALA A 200 1.47 -12.64 7.66
C ALA A 200 2.74 -12.18 6.93
N VAL A 201 3.85 -12.15 7.64
CA VAL A 201 5.15 -11.74 7.11
C VAL A 201 6.25 -12.67 7.61
N GLU A 202 7.17 -13.00 6.71
CA GLU A 202 8.46 -13.59 7.03
C GLU A 202 9.54 -12.70 6.42
N SER A 203 10.57 -12.39 7.19
CA SER A 203 11.66 -11.55 6.70
C SER A 203 12.96 -11.84 7.43
N GLU A 204 14.04 -11.71 6.68
CA GLU A 204 15.40 -11.77 7.20
C GLU A 204 16.18 -10.56 6.69
N PHE A 205 16.77 -9.81 7.61
CA PHE A 205 17.54 -8.59 7.27
C PHE A 205 18.72 -8.94 6.37
N GLY A 206 18.84 -8.24 5.26
CA GLY A 206 19.84 -8.46 4.23
C GLY A 206 19.51 -9.56 3.21
N VAL A 207 18.36 -10.27 3.36
CA VAL A 207 17.95 -11.37 2.49
C VAL A 207 16.68 -11.03 1.70
N GLY A 208 15.65 -10.49 2.38
CA GLY A 208 14.40 -10.10 1.76
C GLY A 208 13.18 -10.28 2.67
N THR A 209 12.01 -10.03 2.10
CA THR A 209 10.72 -10.11 2.80
C THR A 209 9.71 -10.90 1.98
N THR A 210 8.84 -11.62 2.67
CA THR A 210 7.71 -12.32 2.08
C THR A 210 6.45 -12.03 2.88
N PHE A 211 5.46 -11.44 2.21
CA PHE A 211 4.11 -11.28 2.75
C PHE A 211 3.20 -12.37 2.21
N TYR A 212 2.38 -12.93 3.09
CA TYR A 212 1.36 -13.94 2.79
C TYR A 212 -0.01 -13.34 3.08
N VAL A 213 -0.88 -13.32 2.09
CA VAL A 213 -2.29 -12.93 2.23
C VAL A 213 -3.14 -14.16 1.95
N THR A 214 -3.98 -14.55 2.92
CA THR A 214 -4.91 -15.66 2.78
C THR A 214 -6.33 -15.12 2.75
N LEU A 215 -7.09 -15.49 1.71
CA LEU A 215 -8.49 -15.13 1.54
C LEU A 215 -9.34 -16.37 1.37
N LYS A 216 -10.58 -16.35 1.87
CA LYS A 216 -11.55 -17.43 1.71
C LYS A 216 -12.08 -17.45 0.27
N THR A 217 -12.20 -18.64 -0.32
CA THR A 217 -12.84 -18.84 -1.63
C THR A 217 -14.32 -19.21 -1.47
N GLU A 218 -15.10 -18.96 -2.53
CA GLU A 218 -16.50 -19.40 -2.63
C GLU A 218 -16.60 -20.91 -2.88
#